data_c1a65b5900bfb15394c211ccff64a8f6
#
_entry.id   c1a65b5900bfb15394c211ccff64a8f6
#
_cell.length_a   1.000
_cell.length_b   1.000
_cell.length_c   1.000
_cell.angle_alpha   90.00
_cell.angle_beta   90.00
_cell.angle_gamma   90.00
#
_symmetry.space_group_name_H-M   'P 1'
#
loop_
_entity.id
_entity.type
_entity.pdbx_description
1 polymer ?
#
loop_
_entity_poly.entity_id
_entity_poly.type
_entity_poly.pdbx_seq_one_letter_code
_entity_poly.pdbx_strand_id
1 'polypeptide(L)'
;MAGVAFLGNSPWSVPSLQALVRSSHEVAVVITHPPRPAGRGSRPSPTEVAAAARALGLRLLEAETVCSGPGLEALSKARPEFLAVVAYGEILLREILDLPRRAAVNIHFSLLPKLRGAAPVQRALLEGIEVTGVSSMLMAEKLDSGDILLQREEAIGAEDDVGSLGARLAVVGAEVLVETLDRLSGGRSRPVRRRRPRRASPRRSEGADSIGRWMPACWCAW
;
A
#
# COMPACT_ATOMS: atom_id res chain seq x y z
N MET A 1 20.55 -11.62 0.87
CA MET A 1 19.17 -11.61 1.41
C MET A 1 18.92 -10.27 2.06
N ALA A 2 17.84 -9.58 1.69
CA ALA A 2 17.51 -8.28 2.29
C ALA A 2 16.40 -8.47 3.35
N GLY A 3 16.57 -7.88 4.52
CA GLY A 3 15.56 -7.89 5.58
C GLY A 3 14.42 -6.94 5.25
N VAL A 4 13.19 -7.43 5.24
CA VAL A 4 11.96 -6.66 4.92
C VAL A 4 11.06 -6.59 6.15
N ALA A 5 10.67 -5.38 6.55
CA ALA A 5 9.53 -5.19 7.43
C ALA A 5 8.28 -5.05 6.56
N PHE A 6 7.24 -5.81 6.86
CA PHE A 6 5.99 -5.83 6.11
C PHE A 6 4.85 -5.21 6.90
N LEU A 7 4.17 -4.23 6.32
CA LEU A 7 2.98 -3.57 6.87
C LEU A 7 1.78 -3.85 5.98
N GLY A 8 0.72 -4.41 6.56
CA GLY A 8 -0.52 -4.68 5.81
C GLY A 8 -1.68 -5.02 6.74
N ASN A 9 -2.90 -4.69 6.33
CA ASN A 9 -4.12 -4.92 7.11
C ASN A 9 -5.22 -5.63 6.32
N SER A 10 -5.21 -5.49 5.01
CA SER A 10 -6.24 -6.00 4.11
C SER A 10 -5.97 -7.45 3.68
N PRO A 11 -6.98 -8.26 3.37
CA PRO A 11 -6.80 -9.55 2.72
C PRO A 11 -5.99 -9.45 1.43
N TRP A 12 -6.04 -8.32 0.73
CA TRP A 12 -5.22 -8.06 -0.46
C TRP A 12 -3.72 -7.91 -0.18
N SER A 13 -3.32 -7.75 1.09
CA SER A 13 -1.91 -7.72 1.50
C SER A 13 -1.31 -9.14 1.62
N VAL A 14 -2.16 -10.16 1.80
CA VAL A 14 -1.72 -11.54 2.08
C VAL A 14 -0.91 -12.14 0.93
N PRO A 15 -1.30 -12.02 -0.37
CA PRO A 15 -0.49 -12.52 -1.48
C PRO A 15 0.92 -11.93 -1.51
N SER A 16 1.06 -10.64 -1.20
CA SER A 16 2.37 -9.97 -1.12
C SER A 16 3.24 -10.52 0.01
N LEU A 17 2.68 -10.75 1.19
CA LEU A 17 3.39 -11.38 2.31
C LEU A 17 3.86 -12.79 1.95
N GLN A 18 2.98 -13.60 1.36
CA GLN A 18 3.31 -14.96 0.92
C GLN A 18 4.39 -14.98 -0.18
N ALA A 19 4.35 -14.04 -1.12
CA ALA A 19 5.35 -13.93 -2.17
C ALA A 19 6.72 -13.55 -1.59
N LEU A 20 6.77 -12.64 -0.61
CA LEU A 20 8.01 -12.31 0.09
C LEU A 20 8.64 -13.52 0.78
N VAL A 21 7.84 -14.33 1.46
CA VAL A 21 8.32 -15.56 2.13
C VAL A 21 8.91 -16.57 1.13
N ARG A 22 8.34 -16.64 -0.07
CA ARG A 22 8.85 -17.54 -1.15
C ARG A 22 10.02 -16.94 -1.93
N SER A 23 10.34 -15.67 -1.72
CA SER A 23 11.42 -14.97 -2.42
C SER A 23 12.78 -15.14 -1.75
N SER A 24 13.80 -14.47 -2.27
CA SER A 24 15.13 -14.41 -1.67
C SER A 24 15.25 -13.41 -0.49
N HIS A 25 14.16 -12.72 -0.14
CA HIS A 25 14.12 -11.74 0.95
C HIS A 25 13.71 -12.40 2.27
N GLU A 26 14.20 -11.86 3.37
CA GLU A 26 13.84 -12.29 4.72
C GLU A 26 12.78 -11.36 5.28
N VAL A 27 11.64 -11.90 5.73
CA VAL A 27 10.62 -11.12 6.44
C VAL A 27 11.03 -10.99 7.91
N ALA A 28 11.62 -9.85 8.27
CA ALA A 28 12.15 -9.58 9.61
C ALA A 28 11.04 -9.36 10.65
N VAL A 29 9.94 -8.73 10.24
CA VAL A 29 8.76 -8.50 11.07
C VAL A 29 7.55 -8.22 10.19
N VAL A 30 6.38 -8.70 10.59
CA VAL A 30 5.07 -8.33 10.05
C VAL A 30 4.37 -7.46 11.09
N ILE A 31 3.86 -6.32 10.68
CA ILE A 31 3.07 -5.42 11.53
C ILE A 31 1.70 -5.23 10.90
N THR A 32 0.67 -5.42 11.69
CA THR A 32 -0.73 -5.24 11.30
C THR A 32 -1.51 -4.64 12.45
N HIS A 33 -2.71 -4.12 12.18
CA HIS A 33 -3.58 -3.63 13.25
C HIS A 33 -4.09 -4.78 14.14
N PRO A 34 -4.38 -4.50 15.42
CA PRO A 34 -4.99 -5.48 16.30
C PRO A 34 -6.41 -5.83 15.84
N PRO A 35 -6.98 -6.93 16.37
CA PRO A 35 -8.34 -7.33 16.06
C PRO A 35 -9.35 -6.23 16.33
N ARG A 36 -10.18 -5.93 15.34
CA ARG A 36 -11.27 -4.95 15.46
C ARG A 36 -12.61 -5.61 15.18
N PRO A 37 -13.71 -5.17 15.83
CA PRO A 37 -15.04 -5.62 15.47
C PRO A 37 -15.35 -5.19 14.02
N ALA A 38 -15.68 -6.15 13.15
CA ALA A 38 -16.13 -5.89 11.79
C ALA A 38 -17.64 -6.16 11.69
N GLY A 39 -18.44 -5.11 11.45
CA GLY A 39 -19.90 -5.19 11.34
C GLY A 39 -20.67 -5.14 12.68
N ARG A 40 -22.00 -5.08 12.60
CA ARG A 40 -22.87 -4.97 13.79
C ARG A 40 -22.86 -6.27 14.60
N GLY A 41 -22.44 -6.20 15.86
CA GLY A 41 -22.43 -7.35 16.78
C GLY A 41 -21.31 -8.37 16.53
N SER A 42 -20.34 -8.06 15.67
CA SER A 42 -19.21 -8.94 15.36
C SER A 42 -18.21 -8.98 16.52
N ARG A 43 -17.68 -10.18 16.79
CA ARG A 43 -16.54 -10.31 17.71
C ARG A 43 -15.28 -9.82 17.03
N PRO A 44 -14.35 -9.18 17.78
CA PRO A 44 -13.04 -8.82 17.22
C PRO A 44 -12.36 -10.05 16.61
N SER A 45 -11.97 -9.97 15.35
CA SER A 45 -11.20 -11.02 14.67
C SER A 45 -9.84 -10.47 14.23
N PRO A 46 -8.79 -11.29 14.25
CA PRO A 46 -7.49 -10.89 13.74
C PRO A 46 -7.61 -10.54 12.26
N THR A 47 -6.72 -9.67 11.77
CA THR A 47 -6.61 -9.40 10.35
C THR A 47 -6.18 -10.66 9.60
N GLU A 48 -6.51 -10.76 8.31
CA GLU A 48 -6.05 -11.87 7.47
C GLU A 48 -4.52 -11.92 7.38
N VAL A 49 -3.87 -10.75 7.47
CA VAL A 49 -2.41 -10.65 7.54
C VAL A 49 -1.87 -11.27 8.83
N ALA A 50 -2.52 -11.02 9.99
CA ALA A 50 -2.13 -11.64 11.25
C ALA A 50 -2.30 -13.17 11.20
N ALA A 51 -3.41 -13.66 10.64
CA ALA A 51 -3.65 -15.08 10.47
C ALA A 51 -2.60 -15.73 9.56
N ALA A 52 -2.29 -15.10 8.42
CA ALA A 52 -1.27 -15.58 7.49
C ALA A 52 0.14 -15.56 8.11
N ALA A 53 0.51 -14.49 8.83
CA ALA A 53 1.80 -14.39 9.48
C ALA A 53 2.01 -15.49 10.53
N ARG A 54 0.98 -15.79 11.34
CA ARG A 54 1.02 -16.89 12.31
C ARG A 54 1.16 -18.25 11.63
N ALA A 55 0.40 -18.50 10.56
CA ALA A 55 0.47 -19.75 9.80
C ALA A 55 1.84 -19.97 9.14
N LEU A 56 2.52 -18.89 8.77
CA LEU A 56 3.87 -18.91 8.17
C LEU A 56 4.99 -18.87 9.21
N GLY A 57 4.67 -18.85 10.51
CA GLY A 57 5.67 -18.81 11.60
C GLY A 57 6.50 -17.52 11.64
N LEU A 58 5.96 -16.42 11.12
CA LEU A 58 6.66 -15.14 11.06
C LEU A 58 6.56 -14.37 12.37
N ARG A 59 7.55 -13.52 12.63
CA ARG A 59 7.49 -12.57 13.74
C ARG A 59 6.38 -11.55 13.46
N LEU A 60 5.29 -11.63 14.23
CA LEU A 60 4.12 -10.77 14.12
C LEU A 60 4.05 -9.79 15.29
N LEU A 61 3.70 -8.56 14.98
CA LEU A 61 3.27 -7.55 15.94
C LEU A 61 1.91 -7.00 15.52
N GLU A 62 0.96 -7.01 16.43
CA GLU A 62 -0.32 -6.32 16.31
C GLU A 62 -0.20 -4.98 17.06
N ALA A 63 -0.26 -3.86 16.32
CA ALA A 63 -0.11 -2.51 16.88
C ALA A 63 -1.10 -1.55 16.23
N GLU A 64 -1.67 -0.64 17.03
CA GLU A 64 -2.59 0.39 16.55
C GLU A 64 -1.90 1.38 15.59
N THR A 65 -0.61 1.60 15.77
CA THR A 65 0.20 2.49 14.95
C THR A 65 1.65 2.02 14.92
N VAL A 66 2.34 2.32 13.82
CA VAL A 66 3.81 2.17 13.72
C VAL A 66 4.55 3.47 13.99
N CYS A 67 3.82 4.58 14.14
CA CYS A 67 4.42 5.89 14.36
C CYS A 67 4.80 6.15 15.83
N SER A 68 4.45 5.26 16.76
CA SER A 68 4.79 5.37 18.18
C SER A 68 4.73 4.03 18.90
N GLY A 69 5.20 3.99 20.14
CA GLY A 69 5.09 2.85 21.06
C GLY A 69 5.66 1.54 20.49
N PRO A 70 4.98 0.39 20.78
CA PRO A 70 5.50 -0.93 20.39
C PRO A 70 5.72 -1.11 18.88
N GLY A 71 4.90 -0.44 18.04
CA GLY A 71 5.05 -0.49 16.58
C GLY A 71 6.37 0.12 16.11
N LEU A 72 6.67 1.33 16.57
CA LEU A 72 7.93 2.01 16.28
C LEU A 72 9.14 1.25 16.84
N GLU A 73 9.04 0.74 18.08
CA GLU A 73 10.11 -0.05 18.68
C GLU A 73 10.43 -1.33 17.90
N ALA A 74 9.41 -2.06 17.48
CA ALA A 74 9.59 -3.29 16.73
C ALA A 74 10.23 -3.02 15.37
N LEU A 75 9.79 -1.96 14.66
CA LEU A 75 10.33 -1.56 13.38
C LEU A 75 11.80 -1.10 13.51
N SER A 76 12.09 -0.28 14.52
CA SER A 76 13.45 0.19 14.81
C SER A 76 14.40 -0.97 15.18
N LYS A 77 13.91 -1.95 15.96
CA LYS A 77 14.66 -3.15 16.35
C LYS A 77 14.95 -4.08 15.18
N ALA A 78 14.00 -4.18 14.24
CA ALA A 78 14.14 -5.03 13.06
C ALA A 78 15.22 -4.51 12.10
N ARG A 79 15.54 -3.20 12.11
CA ARG A 79 16.51 -2.56 11.22
C ARG A 79 16.40 -3.02 9.78
N PRO A 80 15.21 -2.95 9.16
CA PRO A 80 15.00 -3.55 7.86
C PRO A 80 15.80 -2.83 6.77
N GLU A 81 16.14 -3.56 5.70
CA GLU A 81 16.65 -2.92 4.48
C GLU A 81 15.51 -2.26 3.71
N PHE A 82 14.34 -2.89 3.70
CA PHE A 82 13.14 -2.39 3.05
C PHE A 82 11.96 -2.36 4.01
N LEU A 83 11.11 -1.35 3.84
CA LEU A 83 9.77 -1.30 4.41
C LEU A 83 8.77 -1.52 3.27
N ALA A 84 8.09 -2.66 3.26
CA ALA A 84 7.05 -2.99 2.30
C ALA A 84 5.68 -2.68 2.88
N VAL A 85 4.94 -1.79 2.24
CA VAL A 85 3.62 -1.34 2.70
C VAL A 85 2.58 -1.72 1.65
N VAL A 86 1.56 -2.49 2.06
CA VAL A 86 0.49 -2.94 1.16
C VAL A 86 -0.85 -2.82 1.88
N ALA A 87 -1.71 -1.92 1.44
CA ALA A 87 -3.04 -1.69 2.01
C ALA A 87 -3.03 -1.65 3.56
N TYR A 88 -2.13 -0.83 4.12
CA TYR A 88 -1.95 -0.73 5.58
C TYR A 88 -2.91 0.28 6.22
N GLY A 89 -3.23 1.38 5.51
CA GLY A 89 -4.25 2.34 5.92
C GLY A 89 -3.80 3.43 6.90
N GLU A 90 -2.51 3.52 7.22
CA GLU A 90 -1.95 4.57 8.09
C GLU A 90 -1.04 5.51 7.27
N ILE A 91 -1.07 6.80 7.59
CA ILE A 91 -0.13 7.78 7.05
C ILE A 91 1.17 7.66 7.83
N LEU A 92 2.25 7.27 7.16
CA LEU A 92 3.54 7.08 7.78
C LEU A 92 4.30 8.41 7.85
N LEU A 93 4.76 8.75 9.05
CA LEU A 93 5.59 9.92 9.29
C LEU A 93 6.97 9.76 8.67
N ARG A 94 7.63 10.88 8.41
CA ARG A 94 8.97 10.93 7.84
C ARG A 94 9.97 10.04 8.57
N GLU A 95 9.89 10.02 9.88
CA GLU A 95 10.75 9.22 10.76
C GLU A 95 10.63 7.72 10.47
N ILE A 96 9.41 7.24 10.15
CA ILE A 96 9.18 5.85 9.77
C ILE A 96 9.70 5.56 8.36
N LEU A 97 9.50 6.50 7.44
CA LEU A 97 9.94 6.34 6.05
C LEU A 97 11.47 6.31 5.91
N ASP A 98 12.19 6.93 6.84
CA ASP A 98 13.65 6.99 6.88
C ASP A 98 14.30 5.84 7.69
N LEU A 99 13.51 4.98 8.37
CA LEU A 99 14.02 3.84 9.13
C LEU A 99 14.66 2.73 8.27
N PRO A 100 14.08 2.33 7.12
CA PRO A 100 14.69 1.30 6.30
C PRO A 100 16.00 1.81 5.68
N ARG A 101 17.01 0.94 5.64
CA ARG A 101 18.34 1.30 5.13
C ARG A 101 18.35 1.66 3.64
N ARG A 102 17.40 1.15 2.85
CA ARG A 102 17.32 1.35 1.41
C ARG A 102 16.09 2.13 0.99
N ALA A 103 14.89 1.61 1.26
CA ALA A 103 13.66 2.25 0.82
C ALA A 103 12.41 1.79 1.57
N ALA A 104 11.45 2.71 1.70
CA ALA A 104 10.06 2.40 1.99
C ALA A 104 9.30 2.33 0.65
N VAL A 105 8.71 1.17 0.35
CA VAL A 105 7.99 0.87 -0.90
C VAL A 105 6.53 0.62 -0.61
N ASN A 106 5.65 1.28 -1.34
CA ASN A 106 4.21 1.03 -1.30
C ASN A 106 3.74 0.34 -2.57
N ILE A 107 2.82 -0.62 -2.42
CA ILE A 107 2.06 -1.21 -3.52
C ILE A 107 0.70 -0.53 -3.56
N HIS A 108 0.44 0.20 -4.63
CA HIS A 108 -0.80 0.92 -4.88
C HIS A 108 -1.58 0.24 -6.00
N PHE A 109 -2.86 -0.03 -5.75
CA PHE A 109 -3.73 -0.79 -6.67
C PHE A 109 -4.35 0.10 -7.75
N SER A 110 -3.50 0.88 -8.42
CA SER A 110 -3.83 1.61 -9.64
C SER A 110 -2.58 1.93 -10.47
N LEU A 111 -2.78 2.36 -11.70
CA LEU A 111 -1.72 2.94 -12.54
C LEU A 111 -1.52 4.41 -12.18
N LEU A 112 -0.63 4.68 -11.22
CA LEU A 112 -0.29 6.04 -10.83
C LEU A 112 0.24 6.86 -12.06
N PRO A 113 -0.08 8.13 -12.14
CA PRO A 113 -0.67 9.02 -11.15
C PRO A 113 -2.20 9.04 -11.09
N LYS A 114 -2.90 8.15 -11.82
CA LYS A 114 -4.35 8.03 -11.74
C LYS A 114 -4.78 7.38 -10.43
N LEU A 115 -5.97 7.71 -9.96
CA LEU A 115 -6.61 7.11 -8.79
C LEU A 115 -5.74 7.14 -7.52
N ARG A 116 -5.03 8.24 -7.26
CA ARG A 116 -4.31 8.46 -5.99
C ARG A 116 -5.28 8.45 -4.81
N GLY A 117 -4.79 8.08 -3.64
CA GLY A 117 -5.56 8.08 -2.41
C GLY A 117 -6.25 6.75 -2.15
N ALA A 118 -7.24 6.79 -1.26
CA ALA A 118 -7.94 5.60 -0.82
C ALA A 118 -8.85 5.00 -1.89
N ALA A 119 -9.13 3.70 -1.77
CA ALA A 119 -10.10 2.97 -2.56
C ALA A 119 -9.90 3.02 -4.10
N PRO A 120 -8.66 2.84 -4.63
CA PRO A 120 -8.41 2.94 -6.07
C PRO A 120 -9.17 1.88 -6.88
N VAL A 121 -9.38 0.67 -6.33
CA VAL A 121 -10.11 -0.42 -7.00
C VAL A 121 -11.58 -0.06 -7.18
N GLN A 122 -12.23 0.42 -6.11
CA GLN A 122 -13.63 0.85 -6.15
C GLN A 122 -13.82 2.01 -7.13
N ARG A 123 -12.89 2.96 -7.12
CA ARG A 123 -12.93 4.11 -8.02
C ARG A 123 -12.72 3.72 -9.47
N ALA A 124 -11.86 2.75 -9.76
CA ALA A 124 -11.67 2.24 -11.11
C ALA A 124 -12.98 1.68 -11.70
N LEU A 125 -13.72 0.90 -10.89
CA LEU A 125 -15.01 0.35 -11.29
C LEU A 125 -16.09 1.43 -11.44
N LEU A 126 -16.18 2.37 -10.49
CA LEU A 126 -17.16 3.46 -10.53
C LEU A 126 -16.93 4.43 -11.69
N GLU A 127 -15.68 4.66 -12.08
CA GLU A 127 -15.32 5.53 -13.21
C GLU A 127 -15.39 4.79 -14.56
N GLY A 128 -15.75 3.50 -14.58
CA GLY A 128 -15.86 2.70 -15.80
C GLY A 128 -14.53 2.54 -16.54
N ILE A 129 -13.43 2.46 -15.81
CA ILE A 129 -12.09 2.31 -16.39
C ILE A 129 -11.94 0.89 -16.94
N GLU A 130 -11.52 0.74 -18.19
CA GLU A 130 -11.34 -0.57 -18.84
C GLU A 130 -10.00 -1.23 -18.45
N VAL A 131 -8.96 -0.43 -18.15
CA VAL A 131 -7.62 -0.92 -17.77
C VAL A 131 -7.14 -0.17 -16.56
N THR A 132 -6.88 -0.91 -15.49
CA THR A 132 -6.23 -0.45 -14.26
C THR A 132 -4.88 -1.13 -14.09
N GLY A 133 -4.40 -1.32 -12.89
CA GLY A 133 -3.17 -2.06 -12.63
C GLY A 133 -2.62 -1.82 -11.24
N VAL A 134 -1.34 -2.11 -11.10
CA VAL A 134 -0.61 -1.96 -9.86
C VAL A 134 0.63 -1.11 -10.10
N SER A 135 0.91 -0.22 -9.17
CA SER A 135 2.15 0.56 -9.13
C SER A 135 2.92 0.28 -7.85
N SER A 136 4.19 -0.08 -7.96
CA SER A 136 5.11 0.08 -6.83
C SER A 136 5.73 1.46 -6.88
N MET A 137 5.87 2.09 -5.72
CA MET A 137 6.44 3.43 -5.61
C MET A 137 7.25 3.61 -4.34
N LEU A 138 8.21 4.53 -4.36
CA LEU A 138 8.83 5.03 -3.14
C LEU A 138 7.79 5.80 -2.33
N MET A 139 7.77 5.56 -1.03
CA MET A 139 6.91 6.34 -0.15
C MET A 139 7.46 7.74 0.06
N ALA A 140 6.57 8.71 0.21
CA ALA A 140 6.86 10.10 0.50
C ALA A 140 5.83 10.65 1.48
N GLU A 141 6.12 11.73 2.17
CA GLU A 141 5.22 12.35 3.15
C GLU A 141 3.83 12.70 2.56
N LYS A 142 3.83 13.15 1.31
CA LYS A 142 2.57 13.42 0.62
C LYS A 142 2.03 12.12 0.01
N LEU A 143 0.77 11.83 0.28
CA LEU A 143 0.09 10.62 -0.15
C LEU A 143 0.27 10.36 -1.65
N ASP A 144 0.70 9.16 -1.99
CA ASP A 144 0.91 8.63 -3.35
C ASP A 144 1.67 9.56 -4.30
N SER A 145 2.65 10.29 -3.77
CA SER A 145 3.43 11.29 -4.52
C SER A 145 4.87 10.87 -4.81
N GLY A 146 5.35 9.79 -4.23
CA GLY A 146 6.71 9.29 -4.44
C GLY A 146 6.98 8.79 -5.87
N ASP A 147 8.24 8.54 -6.18
CA ASP A 147 8.63 8.08 -7.51
C ASP A 147 8.12 6.66 -7.79
N ILE A 148 7.57 6.46 -8.99
CA ILE A 148 7.09 5.16 -9.45
C ILE A 148 8.31 4.31 -9.80
N LEU A 149 8.33 3.07 -9.29
CA LEU A 149 9.42 2.13 -9.52
C LEU A 149 9.06 1.13 -10.62
N LEU A 150 7.85 0.56 -10.54
CA LEU A 150 7.35 -0.42 -11.50
C LEU A 150 5.82 -0.30 -11.61
N GLN A 151 5.30 -0.56 -12.80
CA GLN A 151 3.85 -0.64 -13.04
C GLN A 151 3.52 -1.89 -13.84
N ARG A 152 2.37 -2.48 -13.57
CA ARG A 152 1.79 -3.57 -14.35
C ARG A 152 0.32 -3.31 -14.58
N GLU A 153 -0.10 -3.40 -15.83
CA GLU A 153 -1.49 -3.21 -16.24
C GLU A 153 -2.32 -4.47 -15.97
N GLU A 154 -3.61 -4.26 -15.72
CA GLU A 154 -4.62 -5.30 -15.53
C GLU A 154 -5.94 -4.82 -16.16
N ALA A 155 -6.53 -5.65 -17.00
CA ALA A 155 -7.83 -5.36 -17.62
C ALA A 155 -8.96 -5.54 -16.60
N ILE A 156 -9.99 -4.68 -16.70
CA ILE A 156 -11.22 -4.81 -15.93
C ILE A 156 -12.25 -5.48 -16.82
N GLY A 157 -12.75 -6.64 -16.41
CA GLY A 157 -13.80 -7.37 -17.10
C GLY A 157 -15.19 -6.77 -16.81
N ALA A 158 -16.14 -7.01 -17.71
CA ALA A 158 -17.51 -6.49 -17.57
C ALA A 158 -18.24 -7.00 -16.32
N GLU A 159 -17.89 -8.18 -15.85
CA GLU A 159 -18.47 -8.82 -14.65
C GLU A 159 -17.63 -8.61 -13.38
N ASP A 160 -16.60 -7.77 -13.44
CA ASP A 160 -15.77 -7.55 -12.27
C ASP A 160 -16.47 -6.73 -11.20
N ASP A 161 -16.32 -7.19 -9.98
CA ASP A 161 -16.62 -6.46 -8.76
C ASP A 161 -15.34 -6.09 -8.00
N VAL A 162 -15.49 -5.42 -6.87
CA VAL A 162 -14.38 -5.03 -6.00
C VAL A 162 -13.58 -6.24 -5.49
N GLY A 163 -14.28 -7.36 -5.23
CA GLY A 163 -13.67 -8.59 -4.73
C GLY A 163 -12.82 -9.28 -5.80
N SER A 164 -13.40 -9.52 -6.98
CA SER A 164 -12.73 -10.23 -8.08
C SER A 164 -11.54 -9.44 -8.63
N LEU A 165 -11.74 -8.15 -8.91
CA LEU A 165 -10.68 -7.26 -9.38
C LEU A 165 -9.60 -7.09 -8.32
N GLY A 166 -9.98 -6.85 -7.05
CA GLY A 166 -9.05 -6.70 -5.94
C GLY A 166 -8.20 -7.94 -5.71
N ALA A 167 -8.77 -9.14 -5.82
CA ALA A 167 -8.04 -10.40 -5.69
C ALA A 167 -6.99 -10.57 -6.81
N ARG A 168 -7.33 -10.24 -8.07
CA ARG A 168 -6.36 -10.29 -9.18
C ARG A 168 -5.25 -9.26 -8.99
N LEU A 169 -5.61 -8.01 -8.66
CA LEU A 169 -4.62 -6.96 -8.40
C LEU A 169 -3.70 -7.30 -7.22
N ALA A 170 -4.19 -8.01 -6.20
CA ALA A 170 -3.38 -8.46 -5.08
C ALA A 170 -2.29 -9.46 -5.51
N VAL A 171 -2.60 -10.36 -6.45
CA VAL A 171 -1.63 -11.30 -7.02
C VAL A 171 -0.59 -10.55 -7.86
N VAL A 172 -1.04 -9.68 -8.76
CA VAL A 172 -0.15 -8.81 -9.56
C VAL A 172 0.74 -7.94 -8.66
N GLY A 173 0.16 -7.40 -7.58
CA GLY A 173 0.88 -6.59 -6.58
C GLY A 173 1.97 -7.36 -5.85
N ALA A 174 1.73 -8.64 -5.59
CA ALA A 174 2.72 -9.52 -4.96
C ALA A 174 3.95 -9.72 -5.86
N GLU A 175 3.74 -9.96 -7.15
CA GLU A 175 4.82 -10.10 -8.13
C GLU A 175 5.58 -8.78 -8.31
N VAL A 176 4.84 -7.66 -8.45
CA VAL A 176 5.41 -6.31 -8.58
C VAL A 176 6.25 -5.94 -7.36
N LEU A 177 5.82 -6.31 -6.14
CA LEU A 177 6.58 -6.07 -4.92
C LEU A 177 7.93 -6.80 -4.95
N VAL A 178 7.92 -8.10 -5.17
CA VAL A 178 9.16 -8.91 -5.18
C VAL A 178 10.11 -8.41 -6.26
N GLU A 179 9.63 -8.23 -7.49
CA GLU A 179 10.43 -7.69 -8.59
C GLU A 179 11.03 -6.31 -8.27
N THR A 180 10.27 -5.46 -7.60
CA THR A 180 10.74 -4.13 -7.17
C THR A 180 11.89 -4.24 -6.17
N LEU A 181 11.74 -5.09 -5.15
CA LEU A 181 12.76 -5.29 -4.12
C LEU A 181 14.02 -5.93 -4.70
N ASP A 182 13.89 -6.89 -5.62
CA ASP A 182 15.01 -7.51 -6.33
C ASP A 182 15.80 -6.47 -7.13
N ARG A 183 15.11 -5.62 -7.89
CA ARG A 183 15.73 -4.53 -8.64
C ARG A 183 16.47 -3.54 -7.75
N LEU A 184 15.85 -3.15 -6.62
CA LEU A 184 16.47 -2.26 -5.64
C LEU A 184 17.67 -2.91 -4.95
N SER A 185 17.62 -4.21 -4.68
CA SER A 185 18.72 -4.99 -4.09
C SER A 185 19.93 -5.12 -5.03
N GLY A 186 19.67 -5.34 -6.32
CA GLY A 186 20.70 -5.52 -7.35
C GLY A 186 21.38 -4.22 -7.84
N GLY A 187 21.03 -3.06 -7.31
CA GLY A 187 21.62 -1.77 -7.70
C GLY A 187 21.25 -1.29 -9.12
N ARG A 188 20.30 -1.95 -9.79
CA ARG A 188 19.92 -1.66 -11.20
C ARG A 188 18.69 -0.77 -11.38
N SER A 189 18.09 -0.26 -10.30
CA SER A 189 16.86 0.54 -10.39
C SER A 189 17.18 2.03 -10.34
N ARG A 190 17.06 2.69 -11.48
CA ARG A 190 16.78 4.13 -11.50
C ARG A 190 15.28 4.32 -11.42
N PRO A 191 14.75 5.08 -10.44
CA PRO A 191 13.33 5.39 -10.39
C PRO A 191 12.91 6.10 -11.68
N VAL A 192 11.76 5.71 -12.21
CA VAL A 192 11.14 6.42 -13.33
C VAL A 192 10.68 7.77 -12.80
N ARG A 193 11.45 8.83 -13.10
CA ARG A 193 11.07 10.19 -12.71
C ARG A 193 9.70 10.51 -13.30
N ARG A 194 8.74 10.84 -12.44
CA ARG A 194 7.43 11.37 -12.86
C ARG A 194 7.67 12.58 -13.76
N ARG A 195 7.19 12.54 -15.00
CA ARG A 195 7.07 13.76 -15.79
C ARG A 195 6.16 14.70 -15.01
N ARG A 196 6.70 15.84 -14.55
CA ARG A 196 5.86 16.91 -14.00
C ARG A 196 4.78 17.21 -15.02
N PRO A 197 3.49 17.19 -14.67
CA PRO A 197 2.46 17.66 -15.57
C PRO A 197 2.85 19.09 -15.95
N ARG A 198 2.89 19.40 -17.25
CA ARG A 198 3.03 20.79 -17.70
C ARG A 198 1.95 21.58 -16.98
N ARG A 199 2.34 22.64 -16.28
CA ARG A 199 1.39 23.59 -15.71
C ARG A 199 0.49 24.04 -16.86
N ALA A 200 -0.78 23.63 -16.83
CA ALA A 200 -1.78 24.25 -17.66
C ALA A 200 -1.85 25.72 -17.22
N SER A 201 -1.66 26.62 -18.16
CA SER A 201 -1.86 28.04 -17.93
C SER A 201 -3.27 28.23 -17.36
N PRO A 202 -3.46 29.07 -16.33
CA PRO A 202 -4.80 29.30 -15.79
C PRO A 202 -5.66 29.95 -16.88
N ARG A 203 -6.63 29.22 -17.41
CA ARG A 203 -7.76 29.84 -18.09
C ARG A 203 -8.50 30.65 -17.04
N ARG A 204 -8.54 31.96 -17.18
CA ARG A 204 -9.46 32.83 -16.45
C ARG A 204 -10.87 32.31 -16.74
N SER A 205 -11.53 31.79 -15.71
CA SER A 205 -12.99 31.65 -15.69
C SER A 205 -13.51 32.55 -14.60
N GLU A 206 -14.26 33.54 -15.04
CA GLU A 206 -15.16 34.34 -14.22
C GLU A 206 -16.29 33.46 -13.68
N GLY A 207 -16.66 33.68 -12.43
CA GLY A 207 -18.01 33.42 -11.91
C GLY A 207 -18.24 32.09 -11.25
N ALA A 208 -18.49 32.16 -10.00
CA ALA A 208 -19.63 31.71 -9.24
C ALA A 208 -19.27 31.15 -7.87
N ASP A 209 -19.81 31.87 -6.94
CA ASP A 209 -19.88 31.62 -5.50
C ASP A 209 -20.51 30.29 -5.11
N SER A 210 -20.20 29.97 -3.84
CA SER A 210 -20.98 29.12 -2.93
C SER A 210 -21.19 27.65 -3.30
N ILE A 211 -20.52 26.78 -2.54
CA ILE A 211 -21.17 25.69 -1.81
C ILE A 211 -20.29 25.33 -0.62
N GLY A 212 -20.88 25.50 0.55
CA GLY A 212 -20.29 25.29 1.84
C GLY A 212 -20.13 23.83 2.23
N ARG A 213 -19.25 23.67 3.17
CA ARG A 213 -19.23 22.67 4.25
C ARG A 213 -20.00 21.38 4.03
N TRP A 214 -19.26 20.33 3.73
CA TRP A 214 -19.56 18.98 4.24
C TRP A 214 -18.25 18.25 4.47
N MET A 215 -17.80 18.17 5.71
CA MET A 215 -16.90 17.14 6.19
C MET A 215 -17.72 16.19 7.04
N PRO A 216 -17.87 14.92 6.69
CA PRO A 216 -18.17 13.89 7.67
C PRO A 216 -16.86 13.22 8.09
N ALA A 217 -16.61 13.27 9.39
CA ALA A 217 -15.68 12.42 10.09
C ALA A 217 -16.15 10.95 9.97
N CYS A 218 -15.50 10.15 9.12
CA CYS A 218 -15.61 8.70 9.13
C CYS A 218 -14.48 8.09 8.31
N TRP A 219 -13.29 8.02 8.91
CA TRP A 219 -12.13 7.33 8.35
C TRP A 219 -11.72 6.17 9.27
N CYS A 220 -12.66 5.31 9.63
CA CYS A 220 -12.39 4.11 10.40
C CYS A 220 -13.26 2.97 9.91
N ALA A 221 -13.02 2.43 8.71
CA ALA A 221 -13.53 1.11 8.32
C ALA A 221 -12.88 0.67 7.01
N TRP A 222 -11.72 0.03 7.14
CA TRP A 222 -11.22 -0.99 6.18
C TRP A 222 -10.36 -1.98 6.97
#